data_bcd71e5121d0b6c6672d83e65ef1f485
#
_entry.id   bcd71e5121d0b6c6672d83e65ef1f485
#
_cell.length_a   1.000
_cell.length_b   1.000
_cell.length_c   1.000
_cell.angle_alpha   90.00
_cell.angle_beta   90.00
_cell.angle_gamma   90.00
#
_symmetry.space_group_name_H-M   'P 1'
#
loop_
_entity.id
_entity.type
_entity.pdbx_description
1 polymer ?
#
loop_
_entity_poly.entity_id
_entity_poly.type
_entity_poly.pdbx_seq_one_letter_code
_entity_poly.pdbx_strand_id
1 'polypeptide(L)'
;MADQISITGIKAFGYHGVLPHEAIEGQEFIIDLVINLDLQAASQSDDLSQTVNYADLTQIVHENIIGERVALIERLAGRIADEIKGAYKEIHSVSVTVHKPHAPVSVDFADIAVTITR
;
A
#
# COMPACT_ATOMS: atom_id res chain seq x y z
N MET A 1 -10.84 -13.97 9.67
CA MET A 1 -11.80 -13.52 8.66
C MET A 1 -11.37 -14.03 7.30
N ALA A 2 -12.29 -14.69 6.59
CA ALA A 2 -12.03 -15.18 5.23
C ALA A 2 -12.30 -14.12 4.16
N ASP A 3 -13.11 -13.11 4.48
CA ASP A 3 -13.47 -12.08 3.51
C ASP A 3 -12.34 -11.07 3.36
N GLN A 4 -12.15 -10.59 2.14
CA GLN A 4 -11.08 -9.64 1.88
C GLN A 4 -11.38 -8.74 0.68
N ILE A 5 -10.76 -7.56 0.71
CA ILE A 5 -10.67 -6.67 -0.44
C ILE A 5 -9.22 -6.69 -0.88
N SER A 6 -8.98 -6.92 -2.15
CA SER A 6 -7.64 -6.88 -2.75
C SER A 6 -7.57 -5.77 -3.78
N ILE A 7 -6.52 -4.96 -3.71
CA ILE A 7 -6.23 -3.93 -4.71
C ILE A 7 -4.81 -4.17 -5.19
N THR A 8 -4.65 -4.41 -6.47
CA THR A 8 -3.38 -4.82 -7.05
C THR A 8 -2.86 -3.77 -8.02
N GLY A 9 -1.58 -3.44 -7.90
CA GLY A 9 -0.89 -2.63 -8.89
C GLY A 9 -1.16 -1.14 -8.83
N ILE A 10 -1.33 -0.58 -7.64
CA ILE A 10 -1.44 0.89 -7.49
C ILE A 10 -0.08 1.48 -7.78
N LYS A 11 0.01 2.29 -8.83
CA LYS A 11 1.27 2.86 -9.33
C LYS A 11 1.30 4.37 -9.12
N ALA A 12 2.46 4.87 -8.69
CA ALA A 12 2.73 6.28 -8.69
C ALA A 12 4.24 6.52 -8.63
N PHE A 13 4.65 7.73 -8.94
CA PHE A 13 6.05 8.13 -8.94
C PHE A 13 6.39 8.73 -7.58
N GLY A 14 7.50 8.27 -6.98
CA GLY A 14 7.95 8.75 -5.69
C GLY A 14 9.46 8.83 -5.61
N TYR A 15 9.97 9.32 -4.46
CA TYR A 15 11.39 9.61 -4.28
C TYR A 15 11.98 8.85 -3.09
N HIS A 16 11.33 7.74 -2.71
CA HIS A 16 11.75 6.93 -1.56
C HIS A 16 12.99 6.12 -1.89
N GLY A 17 13.92 6.06 -0.96
CA GLY A 17 15.15 5.29 -1.09
C GLY A 17 16.26 5.85 -0.23
N VAL A 18 17.30 5.03 0.00
CA VAL A 18 18.46 5.40 0.82
C VAL A 18 19.41 6.31 0.07
N LEU A 19 19.58 6.10 -1.24
CA LEU A 19 20.63 6.77 -2.02
C LEU A 19 20.23 8.19 -2.41
N PRO A 20 21.19 9.14 -2.43
CA PRO A 20 20.89 10.53 -2.78
C PRO A 20 20.26 10.72 -4.16
N HIS A 21 20.69 9.94 -5.17
CA HIS A 21 20.13 10.08 -6.50
C HIS A 21 18.66 9.66 -6.58
N GLU A 22 18.23 8.75 -5.70
CA GLU A 22 16.81 8.34 -5.64
C GLU A 22 15.92 9.51 -5.18
N ALA A 23 16.44 10.36 -4.29
CA ALA A 23 15.73 11.55 -3.84
C ALA A 23 15.61 12.62 -4.92
N ILE A 24 16.52 12.62 -5.89
CA ILE A 24 16.56 13.61 -6.97
C ILE A 24 15.79 13.13 -8.19
N GLU A 25 16.03 11.90 -8.62
CA GLU A 25 15.48 11.35 -9.85
C GLU A 25 14.10 10.72 -9.67
N GLY A 26 13.86 10.09 -8.52
CA GLY A 26 12.65 9.36 -8.25
C GLY A 26 12.49 8.11 -9.11
N GLN A 27 11.42 7.37 -8.87
CA GLN A 27 11.11 6.16 -9.64
C GLN A 27 9.66 5.74 -9.41
N GLU A 28 9.19 4.82 -10.23
CA GLU A 28 7.86 4.24 -10.08
C GLU A 28 7.84 3.24 -8.92
N PHE A 29 6.84 3.37 -8.07
CA PHE A 29 6.52 2.39 -7.03
C PHE A 29 5.17 1.75 -7.36
N ILE A 30 5.04 0.47 -7.01
CA ILE A 30 3.81 -0.28 -7.23
C ILE A 30 3.40 -0.89 -5.89
N ILE A 31 2.15 -0.70 -5.50
CA ILE A 31 1.68 -1.17 -4.19
C ILE A 31 0.44 -2.04 -4.35
N ASP A 32 0.45 -3.16 -3.63
CA ASP A 32 -0.70 -4.05 -3.50
C ASP A 32 -1.21 -4.01 -2.07
N LEU A 33 -2.53 -4.05 -1.92
CA LEU A 33 -3.21 -4.15 -0.62
C LEU A 33 -4.04 -5.41 -0.55
N VAL A 34 -4.03 -6.04 0.62
CA VAL A 34 -5.01 -7.06 0.99
C VAL A 34 -5.61 -6.65 2.33
N ILE A 35 -6.90 -6.40 2.34
CA ILE A 35 -7.63 -5.96 3.52
C ILE A 35 -8.55 -7.10 3.96
N ASN A 36 -8.39 -7.56 5.20
CA ASN A 36 -9.25 -8.57 5.78
C ASN A 36 -10.27 -7.91 6.70
N LEU A 37 -11.55 -8.14 6.43
CA LEU A 37 -12.65 -7.61 7.21
C LEU A 37 -13.90 -8.46 6.95
N ASP A 38 -14.92 -8.29 7.79
CA ASP A 38 -16.21 -8.96 7.58
C ASP A 38 -17.02 -8.19 6.52
N LEU A 39 -17.32 -8.84 5.42
CA LEU A 39 -18.09 -8.26 4.31
C LEU A 39 -19.52 -8.84 4.23
N GLN A 40 -19.96 -9.61 5.23
CA GLN A 40 -21.28 -10.25 5.18
C GLN A 40 -22.42 -9.22 5.10
N ALA A 41 -22.38 -8.20 5.95
CA ALA A 41 -23.40 -7.16 5.96
C ALA A 41 -23.50 -6.45 4.61
N ALA A 42 -22.37 -6.03 4.04
CA ALA A 42 -22.36 -5.37 2.73
C ALA A 42 -22.85 -6.28 1.61
N SER A 43 -22.50 -7.58 1.69
CA SER A 43 -22.90 -8.56 0.67
C SER A 43 -24.41 -8.82 0.65
N GLN A 44 -25.10 -8.52 1.76
CA GLN A 44 -26.54 -8.71 1.89
C GLN A 44 -27.33 -7.43 1.69
N SER A 45 -26.80 -6.29 2.18
CA SER A 45 -27.52 -5.01 2.19
C SER A 45 -27.29 -4.15 0.95
N ASP A 46 -26.19 -4.37 0.24
CA ASP A 46 -25.77 -3.51 -0.87
C ASP A 46 -25.59 -2.05 -0.43
N ASP A 47 -25.16 -1.85 0.82
CA ASP A 47 -25.00 -0.53 1.44
C ASP A 47 -23.51 -0.24 1.65
N LEU A 48 -23.02 0.84 1.01
CA LEU A 48 -21.61 1.25 1.10
C LEU A 48 -21.18 1.51 2.55
N SER A 49 -22.07 1.96 3.41
CA SER A 49 -21.75 2.21 4.82
C SER A 49 -21.37 0.94 5.61
N GLN A 50 -21.66 -0.23 5.05
CA GLN A 50 -21.37 -1.53 5.66
C GLN A 50 -20.00 -2.10 5.23
N THR A 51 -19.23 -1.34 4.48
CA THR A 51 -17.91 -1.76 4.01
C THR A 51 -16.94 -0.59 4.03
N VAL A 52 -15.74 -0.83 3.52
CA VAL A 52 -14.73 0.22 3.31
C VAL A 52 -14.72 0.57 1.83
N ASN A 53 -14.77 1.87 1.53
CA ASN A 53 -14.70 2.35 0.15
C ASN A 53 -13.27 2.18 -0.37
N TYR A 54 -13.07 1.27 -1.31
CA TYR A 54 -11.74 1.02 -1.85
C TYR A 54 -11.14 2.23 -2.59
N ALA A 55 -11.97 3.15 -3.07
CA ALA A 55 -11.45 4.39 -3.65
C ALA A 55 -10.67 5.21 -2.63
N ASP A 56 -11.12 5.24 -1.36
CA ASP A 56 -10.41 5.91 -0.28
C ASP A 56 -9.09 5.21 0.03
N LEU A 57 -9.06 3.88 -0.03
CA LEU A 57 -7.84 3.11 0.19
C LEU A 57 -6.79 3.42 -0.88
N THR A 58 -7.20 3.49 -2.15
CA THR A 58 -6.26 3.83 -3.24
C THR A 58 -5.72 5.24 -3.09
N GLN A 59 -6.54 6.17 -2.59
CA GLN A 59 -6.11 7.55 -2.37
C GLN A 59 -5.06 7.64 -1.25
N ILE A 60 -5.26 6.91 -0.16
CA ILE A 60 -4.28 6.84 0.93
C ILE A 60 -2.94 6.34 0.40
N VAL A 61 -2.95 5.26 -0.38
CA VAL A 61 -1.72 4.71 -0.96
C VAL A 61 -1.05 5.71 -1.88
N HIS A 62 -1.81 6.31 -2.78
CA HIS A 62 -1.29 7.30 -3.73
C HIS A 62 -0.61 8.46 -3.01
N GLU A 63 -1.26 9.03 -2.02
CA GLU A 63 -0.74 10.17 -1.25
C GLU A 63 0.55 9.81 -0.50
N ASN A 64 0.68 8.58 -0.04
CA ASN A 64 1.90 8.12 0.61
C ASN A 64 3.04 7.95 -0.39
N ILE A 65 2.77 7.47 -1.60
CA ILE A 65 3.81 7.32 -2.62
C ILE A 65 4.37 8.67 -3.03
N ILE A 66 3.51 9.63 -3.34
CA ILE A 66 3.92 10.95 -3.82
C ILE A 66 4.31 11.92 -2.70
N GLY A 67 4.01 11.57 -1.45
CA GLY A 67 4.19 12.44 -0.30
C GLY A 67 5.59 12.43 0.27
N GLU A 68 5.68 12.62 1.58
CA GLU A 68 6.93 12.72 2.31
C GLU A 68 7.86 11.56 2.02
N ARG A 69 9.09 11.86 1.62
CA ARG A 69 10.11 10.88 1.31
C ARG A 69 10.56 10.12 2.53
N VAL A 70 10.71 8.81 2.37
CA VAL A 70 11.32 7.93 3.38
C VAL A 70 12.50 7.19 2.77
N ALA A 71 13.43 6.73 3.61
CA ALA A 71 14.63 6.00 3.15
C ALA A 71 14.29 4.55 2.80
N LEU A 72 13.39 3.92 3.52
CA LEU A 72 13.12 2.49 3.40
C LEU A 72 11.70 2.22 2.88
N ILE A 73 11.56 1.28 1.96
CA ILE A 73 10.23 0.86 1.51
C ILE A 73 9.46 0.16 2.63
N GLU A 74 10.14 -0.41 3.61
CA GLU A 74 9.52 -0.92 4.85
C GLU A 74 8.78 0.19 5.59
N ARG A 75 9.38 1.37 5.66
CA ARG A 75 8.75 2.53 6.30
C ARG A 75 7.54 3.01 5.51
N LEU A 76 7.64 3.03 4.19
CA LEU A 76 6.51 3.38 3.32
C LEU A 76 5.34 2.41 3.53
N ALA A 77 5.62 1.11 3.51
CA ALA A 77 4.62 0.08 3.73
C ALA A 77 3.98 0.20 5.12
N GLY A 78 4.79 0.37 6.16
CA GLY A 78 4.31 0.51 7.54
C GLY A 78 3.45 1.76 7.72
N ARG A 79 3.85 2.88 7.15
CA ARG A 79 3.09 4.13 7.22
C ARG A 79 1.71 3.99 6.58
N ILE A 80 1.64 3.33 5.41
CA ILE A 80 0.37 3.05 4.73
C ILE A 80 -0.51 2.14 5.59
N ALA A 81 0.07 1.05 6.12
CA ALA A 81 -0.67 0.10 6.95
C ALA A 81 -1.24 0.77 8.20
N ASP A 82 -0.43 1.57 8.88
CA ASP A 82 -0.86 2.27 10.09
C ASP A 82 -1.97 3.28 9.80
N GLU A 83 -1.87 4.00 8.70
CA GLU A 83 -2.89 4.99 8.31
C GLU A 83 -4.22 4.30 8.00
N ILE A 84 -4.19 3.21 7.25
CA ILE A 84 -5.40 2.44 6.91
C ILE A 84 -6.04 1.87 8.17
N LYS A 85 -5.26 1.24 9.05
CA LYS A 85 -5.77 0.67 10.30
C LYS A 85 -6.34 1.76 11.21
N GLY A 86 -5.73 2.93 11.22
CA GLY A 86 -6.20 4.06 12.02
C GLY A 86 -7.50 4.65 11.49
N ALA A 87 -7.69 4.68 10.18
CA ALA A 87 -8.86 5.27 9.54
C ALA A 87 -10.10 4.37 9.59
N TYR A 88 -9.90 3.05 9.57
CA TYR A 88 -11.00 2.08 9.45
C TYR A 88 -10.90 1.02 10.55
N LYS A 89 -11.66 1.21 11.61
CA LYS A 89 -11.64 0.31 12.79
C LYS A 89 -12.22 -1.07 12.50
N GLU A 90 -13.07 -1.19 11.48
CA GLU A 90 -13.65 -2.46 11.06
C GLU A 90 -12.67 -3.38 10.36
N ILE A 91 -11.52 -2.87 9.91
CA ILE A 91 -10.49 -3.69 9.27
C ILE A 91 -9.81 -4.58 10.32
N HIS A 92 -9.84 -5.89 10.07
CA HIS A 92 -9.19 -6.87 10.93
C HIS A 92 -7.68 -6.85 10.75
N SER A 93 -7.23 -6.92 9.50
CA SER A 93 -5.81 -6.82 9.16
C SER A 93 -5.62 -6.20 7.78
N VAL A 94 -4.46 -5.59 7.58
CA VAL A 94 -4.04 -5.06 6.29
C VAL A 94 -2.64 -5.55 5.97
N SER A 95 -2.45 -6.06 4.75
CA SER A 95 -1.14 -6.38 4.21
C SER A 95 -0.83 -5.39 3.10
N VAL A 96 0.32 -4.73 3.21
CA VAL A 96 0.80 -3.75 2.24
C VAL A 96 2.07 -4.29 1.63
N THR A 97 2.08 -4.49 0.31
CA THR A 97 3.27 -4.91 -0.42
C THR A 97 3.75 -3.74 -1.27
N VAL A 98 4.97 -3.28 -1.01
CA VAL A 98 5.61 -2.22 -1.80
C VAL A 98 6.62 -2.86 -2.73
N HIS A 99 6.41 -2.70 -4.04
CA HIS A 99 7.32 -3.15 -5.08
C HIS A 99 8.20 -1.99 -5.52
N LYS A 100 9.50 -2.26 -5.64
CA LYS A 100 10.50 -1.32 -6.11
C LYS A 100 11.24 -1.96 -7.30
N PRO A 101 10.59 -2.07 -8.46
CA PRO A 101 11.14 -2.83 -9.60
C PRO A 101 12.40 -2.21 -10.19
N HIS A 102 12.63 -0.92 -9.98
CA HIS A 102 13.80 -0.21 -10.48
C HIS A 102 14.81 0.11 -9.38
N ALA A 103 14.81 -0.69 -8.31
CA ALA A 103 15.77 -0.51 -7.21
C ALA A 103 17.22 -0.49 -7.77
N PRO A 104 18.06 0.45 -7.31
CA PRO A 104 19.42 0.62 -7.85
C PRO A 104 20.38 -0.43 -7.29
N VAL A 105 20.25 -1.64 -7.80
CA VAL A 105 21.07 -2.81 -7.44
C VAL A 105 21.86 -3.24 -8.66
N SER A 106 23.10 -3.63 -8.47
CA SER A 106 24.02 -3.96 -9.56
C SER A 106 23.82 -5.36 -10.14
N VAL A 107 23.00 -6.17 -9.50
CA VAL A 107 22.70 -7.56 -9.92
C VAL A 107 21.36 -7.57 -10.65
N ASP A 108 21.25 -8.39 -11.70
CA ASP A 108 19.97 -8.55 -12.43
C ASP A 108 18.93 -9.15 -11.51
N PHE A 109 17.74 -8.58 -11.54
CA PHE A 109 16.59 -9.07 -10.76
C PHE A 109 15.28 -8.64 -11.46
N ALA A 110 14.20 -9.34 -11.19
CA ALA A 110 12.89 -9.00 -11.75
C ALA A 110 12.18 -7.94 -10.90
N ASP A 111 12.20 -8.09 -9.59
CA ASP A 111 11.48 -7.21 -8.67
C ASP A 111 12.05 -7.33 -7.26
N ILE A 112 11.90 -6.26 -6.49
CA ILE A 112 12.19 -6.25 -5.04
C ILE A 112 10.92 -5.74 -4.37
N ALA A 113 10.43 -6.49 -3.40
CA ALA A 113 9.21 -6.13 -2.70
C ALA A 113 9.31 -6.43 -1.21
N VAL A 114 8.63 -5.61 -0.42
CA VAL A 114 8.49 -5.79 1.03
C VAL A 114 7.01 -5.84 1.35
N THR A 115 6.61 -6.78 2.19
CA THR A 115 5.23 -6.88 2.67
C THR A 115 5.20 -6.66 4.18
N ILE A 116 4.37 -5.75 4.62
CA ILE A 116 4.09 -5.46 6.03
C ILE A 116 2.63 -5.80 6.30
N THR A 117 2.38 -6.56 7.36
CA THR A 117 1.01 -6.90 7.79
C THR A 117 0.76 -6.35 9.19
N ARG A 118 -0.40 -5.71 9.38
CA ARG A 118 -0.82 -5.13 10.67
C ARG A 118 -2.26 -5.48 10.99
#